data_5693aac4888b4ef339b3a30098da8a1a
#
_entry.id   5693aac4888b4ef339b3a30098da8a1a
#
_cell.length_a   1.000
_cell.length_b   1.000
_cell.length_c   1.000
_cell.angle_alpha   90.00
_cell.angle_beta   90.00
_cell.angle_gamma   90.00
#
_symmetry.space_group_name_H-M   'P 1'
#
loop_
_entity.id
_entity.type
_entity.pdbx_description
1 polymer ?
#
loop_
_entity_poly.entity_id
_entity_poly.type
_entity_poly.pdbx_seq_one_letter_code
_entity_poly.pdbx_strand_id
1 'polypeptide(L)'
;THEMARQDNSITVYTSSGRINSPLMRPFDIDTTYIDFVRDEPYKKAYTIYCDSIVPSAPALRLSTANIDTGRLRDASLAEYNMLAGLQAMGIDIDLRHYFTDKEINALWRARNLDQYLVRTASRYSSAPADIAAALIRDLISTTDQVIDGRLDARIQLRFGHAETMMPLLSLLRLPGCYYI
;
A
#
# COMPACT_ATOMS: atom_id res chain seq x y z
N THR A 1 3.29 16.39 -14.94
CA THR A 1 4.40 17.39 -15.04
C THR A 1 4.75 17.69 -16.49
N HIS A 2 5.04 16.70 -17.33
CA HIS A 2 5.31 16.93 -18.75
C HIS A 2 4.12 17.53 -19.50
N GLU A 3 2.90 17.17 -19.15
CA GLU A 3 1.69 17.76 -19.74
C GLU A 3 1.52 19.23 -19.35
N MET A 4 1.81 19.60 -18.12
CA MET A 4 1.80 21.01 -17.71
C MET A 4 2.83 21.84 -18.49
N ALA A 5 4.03 21.32 -18.72
CA ALA A 5 5.05 22.00 -19.51
C ALA A 5 4.73 22.05 -21.02
N ARG A 6 3.85 21.16 -21.54
CA ARG A 6 3.33 21.26 -22.92
C ARG A 6 2.32 22.38 -23.08
N GLN A 7 1.54 22.66 -22.03
CA GLN A 7 0.52 23.71 -22.05
C GLN A 7 1.11 25.10 -21.80
N ASP A 8 2.24 25.16 -21.09
CA ASP A 8 2.96 26.41 -20.82
C ASP A 8 4.48 26.18 -20.87
N ASN A 9 5.09 26.68 -21.95
CA ASN A 9 6.53 26.56 -22.18
C ASN A 9 7.40 27.36 -21.20
N SER A 10 6.80 28.24 -20.39
CA SER A 10 7.51 28.98 -19.33
C SER A 10 7.76 28.11 -18.08
N ILE A 11 7.11 26.95 -17.97
CA ILE A 11 7.26 26.03 -16.83
C ILE A 11 8.49 25.16 -17.05
N THR A 12 9.54 25.41 -16.28
CA THR A 12 10.70 24.52 -16.23
C THR A 12 10.40 23.33 -15.33
N VAL A 13 10.49 22.12 -15.88
CA VAL A 13 10.26 20.88 -15.17
C VAL A 13 11.59 20.16 -14.91
N TYR A 14 11.95 20.03 -13.64
CA TYR A 14 13.06 19.21 -13.19
C TYR A 14 12.51 17.83 -12.77
N THR A 15 13.05 16.77 -13.33
CA THR A 15 12.66 15.41 -12.96
C THR A 15 13.85 14.65 -12.40
N SER A 16 13.60 13.90 -11.32
CA SER A 16 14.54 12.95 -10.79
C SER A 16 13.83 11.61 -10.60
N SER A 17 14.43 10.56 -11.10
CA SER A 17 13.91 9.20 -11.02
C SER A 17 15.02 8.20 -10.68
N GLY A 18 14.63 7.00 -10.28
CA GLY A 18 15.55 5.91 -10.02
C GLY A 18 16.06 5.81 -8.57
N ARG A 19 17.20 5.15 -8.39
CA ARG A 19 17.74 4.75 -7.08
C ARG A 19 18.07 5.94 -6.16
N ILE A 20 18.33 7.12 -6.71
CA ILE A 20 18.64 8.32 -5.92
C ILE A 20 17.50 8.67 -4.96
N ASN A 21 16.24 8.46 -5.39
CA ASN A 21 15.06 8.76 -4.60
C ASN A 21 14.56 7.55 -3.76
N SER A 22 15.26 6.42 -3.79
CA SER A 22 14.83 5.21 -3.06
C SER A 22 14.65 5.44 -1.56
N PRO A 23 15.52 6.18 -0.85
CA PRO A 23 15.32 6.46 0.57
C PRO A 23 14.06 7.27 0.89
N LEU A 24 13.59 8.06 -0.08
CA LEU A 24 12.41 8.91 0.09
C LEU A 24 11.14 8.24 -0.39
N MET A 25 11.18 7.64 -1.60
CA MET A 25 9.99 7.17 -2.29
C MET A 25 9.80 5.65 -2.23
N ARG A 26 10.87 4.90 -1.95
CA ARG A 26 10.87 3.44 -1.81
C ARG A 26 11.65 2.97 -0.58
N PRO A 27 11.45 3.55 0.60
CA PRO A 27 12.19 3.18 1.81
C PRO A 27 11.96 1.70 2.19
N PHE A 28 10.83 1.14 1.83
CA PHE A 28 10.46 -0.26 2.07
C PHE A 28 11.38 -1.28 1.36
N ASP A 29 12.16 -0.86 0.36
CA ASP A 29 13.12 -1.72 -0.33
C ASP A 29 14.49 -1.77 0.35
N ILE A 30 14.79 -0.81 1.25
CA ILE A 30 16.15 -0.61 1.77
C ILE A 30 16.23 -0.50 3.31
N ASP A 31 15.12 -0.18 3.98
CA ASP A 31 15.10 -0.09 5.45
C ASP A 31 15.16 -1.49 6.07
N THR A 32 16.25 -1.80 6.73
CA THR A 32 16.50 -3.14 7.28
C THR A 32 15.54 -3.49 8.41
N THR A 33 15.14 -2.51 9.24
CA THR A 33 14.20 -2.73 10.35
C THR A 33 12.82 -3.09 9.81
N TYR A 34 12.39 -2.40 8.76
CA TYR A 34 11.14 -2.73 8.08
C TYR A 34 11.19 -4.08 7.37
N ILE A 35 12.30 -4.37 6.66
CA ILE A 35 12.50 -5.64 5.96
C ILE A 35 12.45 -6.82 6.96
N ASP A 36 13.11 -6.68 8.11
CA ASP A 36 13.09 -7.67 9.17
C ASP A 36 11.68 -7.85 9.74
N PHE A 37 10.96 -6.76 9.99
CA PHE A 37 9.58 -6.83 10.44
C PHE A 37 8.66 -7.58 9.45
N VAL A 38 8.77 -7.28 8.16
CA VAL A 38 7.97 -7.95 7.11
C VAL A 38 8.36 -9.42 6.97
N ARG A 39 9.66 -9.75 7.11
CA ARG A 39 10.14 -11.15 7.06
C ARG A 39 9.65 -11.96 8.26
N ASP A 40 9.71 -11.38 9.46
CA ASP A 40 9.40 -12.09 10.71
C ASP A 40 7.90 -12.14 11.00
N GLU A 41 7.11 -11.28 10.36
CA GLU A 41 5.64 -11.24 10.43
C GLU A 41 5.08 -11.43 11.86
N PRO A 42 5.45 -10.59 12.86
CA PRO A 42 5.08 -10.82 14.27
C PRO A 42 3.56 -10.79 14.51
N TYR A 43 2.81 -10.24 13.56
CA TYR A 43 1.35 -10.18 13.55
C TYR A 43 0.68 -11.42 12.94
N LYS A 44 1.42 -12.28 12.25
CA LYS A 44 0.86 -13.35 11.38
C LYS A 44 -0.12 -14.26 12.09
N LYS A 45 0.18 -14.68 13.32
CA LYS A 45 -0.72 -15.55 14.09
C LYS A 45 -2.08 -14.90 14.34
N ALA A 46 -2.10 -13.63 14.75
CA ALA A 46 -3.34 -12.90 15.02
C ALA A 46 -4.11 -12.64 13.72
N TYR A 47 -3.41 -12.28 12.64
CA TYR A 47 -4.00 -12.12 11.32
C TYR A 47 -4.64 -13.43 10.81
N THR A 48 -3.96 -14.56 10.97
CA THR A 48 -4.50 -15.87 10.59
C THR A 48 -5.80 -16.19 11.35
N ILE A 49 -5.80 -16.01 12.66
CA ILE A 49 -7.01 -16.23 13.50
C ILE A 49 -8.15 -15.32 13.04
N TYR A 50 -7.87 -14.05 12.74
CA TYR A 50 -8.87 -13.14 12.23
C TYR A 50 -9.41 -13.59 10.87
N CYS A 51 -8.54 -13.95 9.92
CA CYS A 51 -8.95 -14.45 8.61
C CYS A 51 -9.79 -15.72 8.71
N ASP A 52 -9.41 -16.67 9.58
CA ASP A 52 -10.17 -17.91 9.80
C ASP A 52 -11.58 -17.63 10.32
N SER A 53 -11.77 -16.50 11.02
CA SER A 53 -13.09 -16.10 11.55
C SER A 53 -14.00 -15.41 10.55
N ILE A 54 -13.44 -14.77 9.50
CA ILE A 54 -14.24 -13.92 8.58
C ILE A 54 -14.16 -14.32 7.11
N VAL A 55 -13.06 -14.94 6.66
CA VAL A 55 -12.87 -15.25 5.23
C VAL A 55 -13.74 -16.44 4.84
N PRO A 56 -14.68 -16.25 3.88
CA PRO A 56 -15.50 -17.34 3.40
C PRO A 56 -14.71 -18.28 2.50
N SER A 57 -14.97 -19.58 2.60
CA SER A 57 -14.42 -20.59 1.69
C SER A 57 -15.27 -20.83 0.43
N ALA A 58 -16.50 -20.32 0.44
CA ALA A 58 -17.45 -20.57 -0.65
C ALA A 58 -17.01 -20.02 -2.02
N PRO A 59 -16.35 -18.84 -2.15
CA PRO A 59 -15.83 -18.39 -3.44
C PRO A 59 -14.84 -19.38 -4.06
N ALA A 60 -13.86 -19.86 -3.30
CA ALA A 60 -12.90 -20.84 -3.79
C ALA A 60 -13.56 -22.12 -4.29
N LEU A 61 -14.61 -22.58 -3.61
CA LEU A 61 -15.36 -23.77 -4.01
C LEU A 61 -16.19 -23.55 -5.28
N ARG A 62 -16.63 -22.31 -5.57
CA ARG A 62 -17.40 -22.01 -6.78
C ARG A 62 -16.53 -21.78 -8.01
N LEU A 63 -15.38 -21.17 -7.83
CA LEU A 63 -14.47 -20.80 -8.93
C LEU A 63 -13.50 -21.92 -9.31
N SER A 64 -13.16 -22.80 -8.37
CA SER A 64 -12.21 -23.86 -8.66
C SER A 64 -12.87 -25.06 -9.32
N THR A 65 -12.29 -25.49 -10.42
CA THR A 65 -12.60 -26.77 -11.09
C THR A 65 -11.74 -27.92 -10.59
N ALA A 66 -10.75 -27.66 -9.75
CA ALA A 66 -9.84 -28.64 -9.18
C ALA A 66 -10.21 -28.97 -7.73
N ASN A 67 -9.82 -30.16 -7.26
CA ASN A 67 -9.89 -30.49 -5.84
C ASN A 67 -8.94 -29.58 -5.05
N ILE A 68 -9.48 -28.55 -4.41
CA ILE A 68 -8.71 -27.69 -3.51
C ILE A 68 -8.60 -28.41 -2.16
N ASP A 69 -7.38 -28.49 -1.65
CA ASP A 69 -7.15 -28.88 -0.26
C ASP A 69 -7.95 -27.94 0.68
N THR A 70 -8.79 -28.52 1.54
CA THR A 70 -9.65 -27.77 2.46
C THR A 70 -8.86 -26.84 3.36
N GLY A 71 -7.60 -27.17 3.70
CA GLY A 71 -6.70 -26.30 4.46
C GLY A 71 -6.26 -25.03 3.69
N ARG A 72 -6.47 -24.97 2.37
CA ARG A 72 -6.06 -23.83 1.49
C ARG A 72 -7.24 -23.01 0.99
N LEU A 73 -8.47 -23.33 1.34
CA LEU A 73 -9.66 -22.63 0.84
C LEU A 73 -9.66 -21.12 1.16
N ARG A 74 -9.20 -20.75 2.35
CA ARG A 74 -9.06 -19.36 2.74
C ARG A 74 -8.13 -18.59 1.78
N ASP A 75 -6.93 -19.13 1.57
CA ASP A 75 -5.91 -18.49 0.74
C ASP A 75 -6.35 -18.44 -0.72
N ALA A 76 -7.04 -19.48 -1.20
CA ALA A 76 -7.65 -19.49 -2.53
C ALA A 76 -8.71 -18.39 -2.66
N SER A 77 -9.64 -18.25 -1.71
CA SER A 77 -10.66 -17.19 -1.74
C SER A 77 -10.04 -15.78 -1.73
N LEU A 78 -8.96 -15.56 -0.97
CA LEU A 78 -8.21 -14.30 -0.98
C LEU A 78 -7.51 -14.05 -2.32
N ALA A 79 -6.96 -15.09 -2.95
CA ALA A 79 -6.34 -14.98 -4.26
C ALA A 79 -7.36 -14.63 -5.36
N GLU A 80 -8.53 -15.26 -5.34
CA GLU A 80 -9.63 -14.98 -6.27
C GLU A 80 -10.18 -13.56 -6.10
N TYR A 81 -10.28 -13.08 -4.87
CA TYR A 81 -10.62 -11.68 -4.60
C TYR A 81 -9.58 -10.71 -5.17
N ASN A 82 -8.27 -11.02 -5.05
CA ASN A 82 -7.23 -10.20 -5.65
C ASN A 82 -7.32 -10.17 -7.18
N MET A 83 -7.69 -11.30 -7.81
CA MET A 83 -7.97 -11.33 -9.25
C MET A 83 -9.14 -10.41 -9.59
N LEU A 84 -10.28 -10.56 -8.91
CA LEU A 84 -11.45 -9.71 -9.11
C LEU A 84 -11.11 -8.21 -9.00
N ALA A 85 -10.37 -7.83 -7.96
CA ALA A 85 -9.97 -6.44 -7.73
C ALA A 85 -8.96 -5.92 -8.76
N GLY A 86 -8.14 -6.79 -9.35
CA GLY A 86 -7.07 -6.43 -10.29
C GLY A 86 -7.49 -6.37 -11.75
N LEU A 87 -8.53 -7.10 -12.18
CA LEU A 87 -8.91 -7.25 -13.59
C LEU A 87 -9.18 -5.89 -14.26
N GLN A 88 -9.94 -5.03 -13.61
CA GLN A 88 -10.26 -3.71 -14.15
C GLN A 88 -9.01 -2.84 -14.34
N ALA A 89 -8.08 -2.88 -13.37
CA ALA A 89 -6.83 -2.12 -13.45
C ALA A 89 -5.90 -2.63 -14.58
N MET A 90 -6.03 -3.91 -14.95
CA MET A 90 -5.30 -4.52 -16.06
C MET A 90 -6.01 -4.34 -17.42
N GLY A 91 -7.17 -3.70 -17.46
CA GLY A 91 -7.96 -3.56 -18.69
C GLY A 91 -8.56 -4.87 -19.19
N ILE A 92 -8.70 -5.86 -18.31
CA ILE A 92 -9.26 -7.18 -18.65
C ILE A 92 -10.77 -7.15 -18.39
N ASP A 93 -11.57 -7.30 -19.46
CA ASP A 93 -13.02 -7.31 -19.40
C ASP A 93 -13.55 -8.74 -19.12
N ILE A 94 -13.32 -9.22 -17.91
CA ILE A 94 -13.88 -10.47 -17.39
C ILE A 94 -14.66 -10.15 -16.13
N ASP A 95 -15.96 -10.42 -16.14
CA ASP A 95 -16.81 -10.25 -14.96
C ASP A 95 -16.74 -11.49 -14.06
N LEU A 96 -15.96 -11.40 -12.97
CA LEU A 96 -15.95 -12.40 -11.90
C LEU A 96 -16.90 -12.04 -10.75
N ARG A 97 -17.55 -10.87 -10.79
CA ARG A 97 -18.36 -10.36 -9.69
C ARG A 97 -19.52 -11.29 -9.31
N HIS A 98 -20.10 -11.96 -10.28
CA HIS A 98 -21.24 -12.86 -10.09
C HIS A 98 -20.91 -14.16 -9.30
N TYR A 99 -19.60 -14.47 -9.12
CA TYR A 99 -19.16 -15.58 -8.28
C TYR A 99 -19.15 -15.23 -6.78
N PHE A 100 -19.39 -13.98 -6.42
CA PHE A 100 -19.29 -13.49 -5.04
C PHE A 100 -20.60 -12.83 -4.60
N THR A 101 -20.95 -13.01 -3.34
CA THR A 101 -21.96 -12.18 -2.68
C THR A 101 -21.31 -10.92 -2.11
N ASP A 102 -22.14 -9.88 -1.84
CA ASP A 102 -21.64 -8.63 -1.22
C ASP A 102 -21.00 -8.88 0.17
N LYS A 103 -21.54 -9.82 0.91
CA LYS A 103 -20.98 -10.23 2.22
C LYS A 103 -19.58 -10.82 2.07
N GLU A 104 -19.40 -11.69 1.08
CA GLU A 104 -18.11 -12.35 0.82
C GLU A 104 -17.08 -11.33 0.37
N ILE A 105 -17.42 -10.43 -0.58
CA ILE A 105 -16.52 -9.35 -0.99
C ILE A 105 -16.12 -8.47 0.19
N ASN A 106 -17.08 -8.09 1.03
CA ASN A 106 -16.78 -7.26 2.21
C ASN A 106 -15.82 -7.97 3.17
N ALA A 107 -16.04 -9.27 3.44
CA ALA A 107 -15.16 -10.05 4.32
C ALA A 107 -13.74 -10.19 3.75
N LEU A 108 -13.63 -10.50 2.46
CA LEU A 108 -12.36 -10.62 1.74
C LEU A 108 -11.61 -9.27 1.68
N TRP A 109 -12.34 -8.18 1.39
CA TRP A 109 -11.80 -6.83 1.44
C TRP A 109 -11.26 -6.47 2.82
N ARG A 110 -12.01 -6.77 3.90
CA ARG A 110 -11.57 -6.52 5.27
C ARG A 110 -10.29 -7.26 5.62
N ALA A 111 -10.19 -8.53 5.23
CA ALA A 111 -8.99 -9.33 5.45
C ALA A 111 -7.78 -8.74 4.70
N ARG A 112 -7.93 -8.42 3.41
CA ARG A 112 -6.85 -7.81 2.62
C ARG A 112 -6.48 -6.41 3.11
N ASN A 113 -7.46 -5.63 3.50
CA ASN A 113 -7.23 -4.29 4.03
C ASN A 113 -6.43 -4.34 5.34
N LEU A 114 -6.80 -5.25 6.25
CA LEU A 114 -6.05 -5.45 7.50
C LEU A 114 -4.60 -5.85 7.24
N ASP A 115 -4.34 -6.75 6.29
CA ASP A 115 -2.98 -7.12 5.88
C ASP A 115 -2.16 -5.90 5.46
N GLN A 116 -2.71 -5.06 4.57
CA GLN A 116 -2.06 -3.84 4.11
C GLN A 116 -1.77 -2.87 5.28
N TYR A 117 -2.72 -2.70 6.19
CA TYR A 117 -2.50 -1.86 7.37
C TYR A 117 -1.38 -2.41 8.27
N LEU A 118 -1.37 -3.71 8.55
CA LEU A 118 -0.35 -4.33 9.40
C LEU A 118 1.08 -4.16 8.87
N VAL A 119 1.24 -4.20 7.54
CA VAL A 119 2.56 -4.05 6.90
C VAL A 119 2.91 -2.60 6.51
N ARG A 120 1.97 -1.65 6.57
CA ARG A 120 2.18 -0.28 6.09
C ARG A 120 1.99 0.80 7.15
N THR A 121 1.42 0.49 8.31
CA THR A 121 1.15 1.48 9.36
C THR A 121 1.72 1.04 10.70
N ALA A 122 1.85 1.99 11.65
CA ALA A 122 2.18 1.65 13.01
C ALA A 122 1.08 0.80 13.64
N SER A 123 1.47 -0.21 14.39
CA SER A 123 0.56 -1.09 15.12
C SER A 123 1.15 -1.47 16.47
N ARG A 124 0.40 -2.20 17.29
CA ARG A 124 0.91 -2.75 18.55
C ARG A 124 2.09 -3.71 18.36
N TYR A 125 2.36 -4.16 17.15
CA TYR A 125 3.44 -5.10 16.84
C TYR A 125 4.75 -4.38 16.52
N SER A 126 4.68 -3.20 15.87
CA SER A 126 5.86 -2.40 15.53
C SER A 126 5.46 -1.00 15.03
N SER A 127 6.34 -0.03 15.23
CA SER A 127 6.29 1.28 14.57
C SER A 127 7.08 1.29 13.25
N ALA A 128 7.92 0.28 12.99
CA ALA A 128 8.78 0.24 11.83
C ALA A 128 8.06 0.53 10.49
N PRO A 129 6.83 0.02 10.23
CA PRO A 129 6.12 0.36 9.00
C PRO A 129 5.81 1.84 8.82
N ALA A 130 5.65 2.61 9.89
CA ALA A 130 5.46 4.06 9.81
C ALA A 130 6.81 4.80 9.76
N ASP A 131 7.80 4.34 10.52
CA ASP A 131 9.09 5.01 10.70
C ASP A 131 9.88 5.14 9.39
N ILE A 132 9.68 4.23 8.43
CA ILE A 132 10.30 4.31 7.11
C ILE A 132 9.98 5.62 6.36
N ALA A 133 8.88 6.29 6.68
CA ALA A 133 8.51 7.57 6.06
C ALA A 133 9.26 8.79 6.66
N ALA A 134 10.06 8.61 7.70
CA ALA A 134 10.74 9.72 8.38
C ALA A 134 11.69 10.50 7.46
N ALA A 135 12.36 9.82 6.53
CA ALA A 135 13.22 10.46 5.55
C ALA A 135 12.43 11.39 4.62
N LEU A 136 11.26 10.95 4.16
CA LEU A 136 10.38 11.74 3.30
C LEU A 136 9.85 12.98 4.02
N ILE A 137 9.45 12.86 5.30
CA ILE A 137 9.01 14.03 6.08
C ILE A 137 10.13 15.04 6.25
N ARG A 138 11.34 14.59 6.59
CA ARG A 138 12.50 15.49 6.70
C ARG A 138 12.81 16.22 5.39
N ASP A 139 12.71 15.51 4.27
CA ASP A 139 12.88 16.10 2.94
C ASP A 139 11.79 17.13 2.61
N LEU A 140 10.53 16.83 2.93
CA LEU A 140 9.42 17.77 2.75
C LEU A 140 9.64 19.07 3.56
N ILE A 141 10.02 18.95 4.82
CA ILE A 141 10.30 20.11 5.70
C ILE A 141 11.50 20.89 5.14
N SER A 142 12.63 20.23 4.90
CA SER A 142 13.85 20.86 4.41
C SER A 142 13.65 21.59 3.08
N THR A 143 12.92 21.00 2.16
CA THR A 143 12.63 21.66 0.87
C THR A 143 11.68 22.83 1.02
N THR A 144 10.73 22.77 1.96
CA THR A 144 9.85 23.88 2.29
C THR A 144 10.64 25.05 2.88
N ASP A 145 11.52 24.78 3.84
CA ASP A 145 12.38 25.79 4.44
C ASP A 145 13.28 26.47 3.40
N GLN A 146 13.85 25.70 2.47
CA GLN A 146 14.67 26.23 1.39
C GLN A 146 13.89 27.17 0.46
N VAL A 147 12.61 26.88 0.19
CA VAL A 147 11.73 27.78 -0.59
C VAL A 147 11.43 29.05 0.19
N ILE A 148 11.08 28.95 1.48
CA ILE A 148 10.79 30.10 2.34
C ILE A 148 12.02 31.03 2.45
N ASP A 149 13.20 30.47 2.61
CA ASP A 149 14.46 31.21 2.72
C ASP A 149 14.97 31.76 1.37
N GLY A 150 14.27 31.50 0.26
CA GLY A 150 14.68 31.92 -1.06
C GLY A 150 15.91 31.17 -1.61
N ARG A 151 16.31 30.05 -1.00
CA ARG A 151 17.44 29.21 -1.43
C ARG A 151 17.07 28.23 -2.54
N LEU A 152 15.79 27.99 -2.74
CA LEU A 152 15.25 27.12 -3.79
C LEU A 152 14.15 27.86 -4.54
N ASP A 153 14.39 28.13 -5.82
CA ASP A 153 13.40 28.75 -6.73
C ASP A 153 12.53 27.68 -7.37
N ALA A 154 11.74 26.99 -6.55
CA ALA A 154 10.78 26.00 -7.01
C ALA A 154 9.40 26.29 -6.43
N ARG A 155 8.46 26.68 -7.28
CA ARG A 155 7.09 27.03 -6.85
C ARG A 155 6.22 25.80 -6.60
N ILE A 156 6.53 24.67 -7.25
CA ILE A 156 5.78 23.43 -7.14
C ILE A 156 6.78 22.27 -7.01
N GLN A 157 6.59 21.44 -5.99
CA GLN A 157 7.34 20.22 -5.81
C GLN A 157 6.36 19.04 -5.74
N LEU A 158 6.43 18.15 -6.72
CA LEU A 158 5.58 16.98 -6.82
C LEU A 158 6.39 15.72 -6.52
N ARG A 159 5.86 14.88 -5.64
CA ARG A 159 6.41 13.56 -5.33
C ARG A 159 5.36 12.51 -5.65
N PHE A 160 5.71 11.57 -6.51
CA PHE A 160 4.83 10.49 -6.95
C PHE A 160 5.25 9.20 -6.24
N GLY A 161 4.34 8.62 -5.49
CA GLY A 161 4.56 7.40 -4.72
C GLY A 161 3.38 6.44 -4.83
N HIS A 162 3.59 5.24 -4.32
CA HIS A 162 2.57 4.20 -4.20
C HIS A 162 1.94 4.20 -2.79
N ALA A 163 0.98 3.29 -2.56
CA ALA A 163 0.40 3.07 -1.24
C ALA A 163 1.48 2.75 -0.19
N GLU A 164 2.53 2.02 -0.59
CA GLU A 164 3.70 1.67 0.22
C GLU A 164 4.50 2.88 0.72
N THR A 165 4.38 4.02 0.07
CA THR A 165 4.99 5.29 0.51
C THR A 165 3.99 6.14 1.28
N MET A 166 2.75 6.18 0.81
CA MET A 166 1.73 7.07 1.37
C MET A 166 1.17 6.59 2.71
N MET A 167 0.90 5.29 2.85
CA MET A 167 0.35 4.75 4.10
C MET A 167 1.31 4.93 5.28
N PRO A 168 2.61 4.62 5.17
CA PRO A 168 3.60 4.95 6.19
C PRO A 168 3.63 6.44 6.54
N LEU A 169 3.60 7.32 5.54
CA LEU A 169 3.61 8.77 5.74
C LEU A 169 2.40 9.24 6.55
N LEU A 170 1.19 8.82 6.17
CA LEU A 170 -0.05 9.18 6.87
C LEU A 170 -0.06 8.62 8.30
N SER A 171 0.48 7.40 8.48
CA SER A 171 0.61 6.77 9.80
C SER A 171 1.59 7.53 10.69
N LEU A 172 2.76 7.89 10.17
CA LEU A 172 3.76 8.66 10.92
C LEU A 172 3.26 10.05 11.32
N LEU A 173 2.48 10.70 10.45
CA LEU A 173 1.81 11.98 10.73
C LEU A 173 0.62 11.84 11.70
N ARG A 174 0.27 10.62 12.09
CA ARG A 174 -0.85 10.30 12.99
C ARG A 174 -2.18 10.90 12.55
N LEU A 175 -2.44 10.87 11.23
CA LEU A 175 -3.71 11.33 10.72
C LEU A 175 -4.85 10.41 11.20
N PRO A 176 -6.01 10.97 11.61
CA PRO A 176 -7.13 10.16 12.10
C PRO A 176 -7.52 9.04 11.13
N GLY A 177 -7.62 7.81 11.64
CA GLY A 177 -7.92 6.62 10.85
C GLY A 177 -6.74 6.03 10.06
N CYS A 178 -5.55 6.63 10.11
CA CYS A 178 -4.40 6.21 9.31
C CYS A 178 -3.17 5.75 10.12
N TYR A 179 -3.17 5.91 11.44
CA TYR A 179 -1.93 5.81 12.20
C TYR A 179 -1.78 4.59 13.11
N TYR A 180 -2.88 3.86 13.39
CA TYR A 180 -2.85 2.74 14.31
C TYR A 180 -3.97 1.73 14.05
N ILE A 181 -3.65 0.42 14.19
CA ILE A 181 -4.59 -0.71 14.21
C ILE A 181 -4.41 -1.51 15.50
#